data_db6fc5f3cab4bfe0b6f879dfbf816d0f
#
_entry.id   db6fc5f3cab4bfe0b6f879dfbf816d0f
#
_cell.length_a   1.000
_cell.length_b   1.000
_cell.length_c   1.000
_cell.angle_alpha   90.00
_cell.angle_beta   90.00
_cell.angle_gamma   90.00
#
_symmetry.space_group_name_H-M   'P 1'
#
loop_
_entity.id
_entity.type
_entity.pdbx_description
1 polymer ?
#
loop_
_entity_poly.entity_id
_entity_poly.type
_entity_poly.pdbx_seq_one_letter_code
_entity_poly.pdbx_strand_id
1 'polypeptide(L)'
;MKATNWEFTNRALVFGLIFAFTFPLYVIDHENCTAVLANWLGARFQMDADRLAQVLFAGAACLLIVAALIRTWASAYLQAEVVYAAEVKTQSLVADGPYRFVRNPLYLANVLMAISLGAMMSRTGFVVVVAAMLVFCYRLIIREEAELQASQGEQYERYCKAVPRLMPSLGPRIASAGRHARWAAGFKAESWYWGFAAALVVFAITLKLTLFFAILAASIALLWGSSLVFEKKSSSQANAGPSEPSSSSAVTKP
;
A
#
# COMPACT_ATOMS: atom_id res chain seq x y z
N MET A 1 -20.34 -10.02 6.78
CA MET A 1 -20.02 -9.36 8.08
C MET A 1 -19.18 -8.13 7.78
N LYS A 2 -19.67 -6.92 8.13
CA LYS A 2 -18.92 -5.66 7.94
C LYS A 2 -17.85 -5.50 9.02
N ALA A 3 -16.79 -4.74 8.73
CA ALA A 3 -15.82 -4.35 9.74
C ALA A 3 -16.46 -3.40 10.78
N THR A 4 -16.06 -3.52 12.04
CA THR A 4 -16.50 -2.63 13.12
C THR A 4 -15.86 -1.24 12.99
N ASN A 5 -16.37 -0.25 13.73
CA ASN A 5 -15.78 1.10 13.77
C ASN A 5 -14.33 1.06 14.26
N TRP A 6 -14.05 0.25 15.28
CA TRP A 6 -12.71 0.10 15.81
C TRP A 6 -11.73 -0.51 14.79
N GLU A 7 -12.14 -1.61 14.12
CA GLU A 7 -11.31 -2.26 13.07
C GLU A 7 -11.00 -1.32 11.92
N PHE A 8 -11.97 -0.51 11.51
CA PHE A 8 -11.80 0.45 10.43
C PHE A 8 -10.86 1.60 10.80
N THR A 9 -11.04 2.17 11.98
CA THR A 9 -10.18 3.26 12.49
C THR A 9 -8.75 2.76 12.70
N ASN A 10 -8.59 1.53 13.21
CA ASN A 10 -7.29 0.94 13.53
C ASN A 10 -6.80 -0.06 12.47
N ARG A 11 -7.27 0.06 11.22
CA ARG A 11 -6.95 -0.91 10.16
C ARG A 11 -5.46 -1.13 9.92
N ALA A 12 -4.64 -0.08 10.06
CA ALA A 12 -3.19 -0.20 9.94
C ALA A 12 -2.59 -1.07 11.05
N LEU A 13 -3.07 -0.90 12.29
CA LEU A 13 -2.68 -1.74 13.41
C LEU A 13 -3.11 -3.20 13.18
N VAL A 14 -4.34 -3.44 12.72
CA VAL A 14 -4.84 -4.81 12.46
C VAL A 14 -4.02 -5.48 11.35
N PHE A 15 -3.67 -4.78 10.27
CA PHE A 15 -2.75 -5.29 9.25
C PHE A 15 -1.40 -5.68 9.86
N GLY A 16 -0.81 -4.82 10.70
CA GLY A 16 0.45 -5.13 11.40
C GLY A 16 0.33 -6.35 12.31
N LEU A 17 -0.76 -6.47 13.07
CA LEU A 17 -1.03 -7.60 13.96
C LEU A 17 -1.20 -8.91 13.18
N ILE A 18 -1.86 -8.92 12.02
CA ILE A 18 -1.96 -10.10 11.17
C ILE A 18 -0.57 -10.65 10.86
N PHE A 19 0.38 -9.79 10.42
CA PHE A 19 1.76 -10.21 10.17
C PHE A 19 2.49 -10.61 11.46
N ALA A 20 2.35 -9.84 12.54
CA ALA A 20 3.01 -10.09 13.82
C ALA A 20 2.62 -11.42 14.45
N PHE A 21 1.36 -11.83 14.32
CA PHE A 21 0.87 -13.11 14.88
C PHE A 21 1.10 -14.30 13.94
N THR A 22 1.23 -14.09 12.64
CA THR A 22 1.43 -15.18 11.68
C THR A 22 2.90 -15.54 11.49
N PHE A 23 3.83 -14.61 11.65
CA PHE A 23 5.26 -14.90 11.55
C PHE A 23 5.76 -15.90 12.60
N PRO A 24 5.37 -15.81 13.91
CA PRO A 24 5.77 -16.78 14.92
C PRO A 24 5.19 -18.20 14.76
N LEU A 25 4.29 -18.44 13.79
CA LEU A 25 3.75 -19.78 13.52
C LEU A 25 4.81 -20.79 13.07
N TYR A 26 6.06 -20.36 12.90
CA TYR A 26 7.22 -21.26 12.85
C TYR A 26 7.36 -22.17 14.08
N VAL A 27 6.79 -21.79 15.22
CA VAL A 27 6.74 -22.65 16.43
C VAL A 27 5.88 -23.90 16.20
N ILE A 28 4.88 -23.81 15.31
CA ILE A 28 3.97 -24.92 14.99
C ILE A 28 4.48 -25.70 13.78
N ASP A 29 4.99 -25.01 12.78
CA ASP A 29 5.46 -25.58 11.52
C ASP A 29 6.84 -24.98 11.21
N HIS A 30 7.89 -25.73 11.53
CA HIS A 30 9.28 -25.28 11.49
C HIS A 30 9.85 -25.10 10.08
N GLU A 31 9.08 -25.39 9.03
CA GLU A 31 9.53 -25.35 7.65
C GLU A 31 9.01 -24.11 6.90
N ASN A 32 9.91 -23.38 6.25
CA ASN A 32 9.56 -22.28 5.35
C ASN A 32 8.80 -22.81 4.13
N CYS A 33 7.67 -22.18 3.78
CA CYS A 33 6.81 -22.63 2.68
C CYS A 33 7.56 -22.61 1.33
N THR A 34 8.39 -21.60 1.07
CA THR A 34 9.17 -21.49 -0.17
C THR A 34 10.31 -22.49 -0.20
N ALA A 35 10.99 -22.75 0.93
CA ALA A 35 12.03 -23.75 1.02
C ALA A 35 11.50 -25.17 0.78
N VAL A 36 10.34 -25.50 1.34
CA VAL A 36 9.66 -26.78 1.07
C VAL A 36 9.37 -26.96 -0.41
N LEU A 37 8.82 -25.92 -1.05
CA LEU A 37 8.56 -25.96 -2.49
C LEU A 37 9.82 -26.06 -3.31
N ALA A 38 10.88 -25.32 -2.95
CA ALA A 38 12.16 -25.36 -3.63
C ALA A 38 12.84 -26.73 -3.51
N ASN A 39 12.80 -27.35 -2.32
CA ASN A 39 13.33 -28.69 -2.09
C ASN A 39 12.57 -29.76 -2.91
N TRP A 40 11.24 -29.68 -2.93
CA TRP A 40 10.39 -30.59 -3.71
C TRP A 40 10.68 -30.45 -5.22
N LEU A 41 10.75 -29.23 -5.75
CA LEU A 41 11.08 -28.98 -7.15
C LEU A 41 12.52 -29.41 -7.46
N GLY A 42 13.47 -29.12 -6.57
CA GLY A 42 14.87 -29.50 -6.70
C GLY A 42 15.05 -31.02 -6.83
N ALA A 43 14.37 -31.78 -5.96
CA ALA A 43 14.36 -33.24 -6.03
C ALA A 43 13.71 -33.76 -7.32
N ARG A 44 12.61 -33.11 -7.79
CA ARG A 44 11.87 -33.54 -8.99
C ARG A 44 12.60 -33.26 -10.29
N PHE A 45 13.33 -32.13 -10.38
CA PHE A 45 13.97 -31.64 -11.59
C PHE A 45 15.51 -31.68 -11.54
N GLN A 46 16.10 -32.25 -10.47
CA GLN A 46 17.56 -32.33 -10.23
C GLN A 46 18.24 -30.95 -10.29
N MET A 47 17.56 -29.94 -9.72
CA MET A 47 18.06 -28.57 -9.65
C MET A 47 18.49 -28.23 -8.22
N ASP A 48 19.41 -27.28 -8.13
CA ASP A 48 19.86 -26.74 -6.84
C ASP A 48 18.72 -26.05 -6.10
N ALA A 49 18.45 -26.47 -4.85
CA ALA A 49 17.32 -25.99 -4.06
C ALA A 49 17.49 -24.52 -3.65
N ASP A 50 18.72 -24.04 -3.40
CA ASP A 50 18.96 -22.65 -3.03
C ASP A 50 18.69 -21.72 -4.21
N ARG A 51 19.09 -22.11 -5.43
CA ARG A 51 18.77 -21.36 -6.65
C ARG A 51 17.28 -21.33 -6.91
N LEU A 52 16.58 -22.43 -6.69
CA LEU A 52 15.13 -22.47 -6.81
C LEU A 52 14.44 -21.58 -5.76
N ALA A 53 14.93 -21.59 -4.52
CA ALA A 53 14.44 -20.69 -3.48
C ALA A 53 14.66 -19.23 -3.86
N GLN A 54 15.83 -18.86 -4.41
CA GLN A 54 16.10 -17.50 -4.90
C GLN A 54 15.12 -17.10 -6.02
N VAL A 55 14.86 -17.98 -6.98
CA VAL A 55 13.89 -17.73 -8.07
C VAL A 55 12.48 -17.54 -7.53
N LEU A 56 12.04 -18.37 -6.58
CA LEU A 56 10.73 -18.26 -5.96
C LEU A 56 10.60 -16.97 -5.14
N PHE A 57 11.63 -16.60 -4.36
CA PHE A 57 11.64 -15.31 -3.64
C PHE A 57 11.75 -14.11 -4.59
N ALA A 58 12.44 -14.24 -5.72
CA ALA A 58 12.43 -13.22 -6.77
C ALA A 58 11.03 -13.03 -7.35
N GLY A 59 10.29 -14.12 -7.59
CA GLY A 59 8.88 -14.07 -7.97
C GLY A 59 8.00 -13.35 -6.93
N ALA A 60 8.20 -13.67 -5.65
CA ALA A 60 7.52 -12.98 -4.55
C ALA A 60 7.90 -11.48 -4.48
N ALA A 61 9.18 -11.13 -4.70
CA ALA A 61 9.63 -9.74 -4.77
C ALA A 61 9.01 -8.99 -5.96
N CYS A 62 8.95 -9.60 -7.14
CA CYS A 62 8.24 -9.04 -8.30
C CYS A 62 6.75 -8.79 -7.99
N LEU A 63 6.08 -9.73 -7.32
CA LEU A 63 4.69 -9.57 -6.91
C LEU A 63 4.52 -8.41 -5.91
N LEU A 64 5.46 -8.24 -4.99
CA LEU A 64 5.44 -7.11 -4.04
C LEU A 64 5.70 -5.76 -4.74
N ILE A 65 6.58 -5.73 -5.75
CA ILE A 65 6.79 -4.54 -6.58
C ILE A 65 5.48 -4.19 -7.32
N VAL A 66 4.79 -5.17 -7.89
CA VAL A 66 3.47 -4.96 -8.53
C VAL A 66 2.46 -4.41 -7.52
N ALA A 67 2.43 -4.95 -6.31
CA ALA A 67 1.58 -4.44 -5.23
C ALA A 67 1.92 -2.98 -4.88
N ALA A 68 3.21 -2.64 -4.75
CA ALA A 68 3.68 -1.29 -4.49
C ALA A 68 3.30 -0.31 -5.62
N LEU A 69 3.41 -0.73 -6.88
CA LEU A 69 3.01 0.06 -8.05
C LEU A 69 1.50 0.32 -8.06
N ILE A 70 0.68 -0.72 -7.87
CA ILE A 70 -0.78 -0.59 -7.81
C ILE A 70 -1.17 0.38 -6.69
N ARG A 71 -0.57 0.23 -5.53
CA ARG A 71 -0.86 1.05 -4.36
C ARG A 71 -0.43 2.50 -4.56
N THR A 72 0.78 2.73 -5.06
CA THR A 72 1.28 4.07 -5.39
C THR A 72 0.38 4.75 -6.43
N TRP A 73 -0.03 4.00 -7.47
CA TRP A 73 -0.94 4.50 -8.49
C TRP A 73 -2.31 4.86 -7.90
N ALA A 74 -2.89 4.01 -7.07
CA ALA A 74 -4.15 4.27 -6.40
C ALA A 74 -4.07 5.49 -5.46
N SER A 75 -3.03 5.58 -4.65
CA SER A 75 -2.80 6.69 -3.73
C SER A 75 -2.55 8.01 -4.45
N ALA A 76 -1.89 8.00 -5.63
CA ALA A 76 -1.67 9.20 -6.43
C ALA A 76 -2.99 9.84 -6.90
N TYR A 77 -4.00 9.04 -7.24
CA TYR A 77 -5.33 9.53 -7.60
C TYR A 77 -6.18 9.88 -6.37
N LEU A 78 -6.09 9.12 -5.29
CA LEU A 78 -6.79 9.42 -4.04
C LEU A 78 -6.32 10.75 -3.43
N GLN A 79 -5.02 11.04 -3.45
CA GLN A 79 -4.45 12.31 -2.99
C GLN A 79 -4.87 13.49 -3.88
N ALA A 80 -5.03 13.27 -5.18
CA ALA A 80 -5.55 14.27 -6.10
C ALA A 80 -7.00 14.61 -5.77
N GLU A 81 -7.83 13.60 -5.41
CA GLU A 81 -9.22 13.77 -5.02
C GLU A 81 -9.40 14.57 -3.74
N VAL A 82 -8.60 14.25 -2.70
CA VAL A 82 -8.66 14.97 -1.42
C VAL A 82 -8.44 16.47 -1.61
N VAL A 83 -7.49 16.86 -2.48
CA VAL A 83 -7.22 18.27 -2.79
C VAL A 83 -8.38 18.89 -3.59
N TYR A 84 -8.86 18.18 -4.62
CA TYR A 84 -9.98 18.66 -5.43
C TYR A 84 -11.27 18.83 -4.62
N ALA A 85 -11.59 17.86 -3.76
CA ALA A 85 -12.76 17.94 -2.86
C ALA A 85 -12.65 19.11 -1.86
N ALA A 86 -11.44 19.44 -1.41
CA ALA A 86 -11.21 20.61 -0.56
C ALA A 86 -11.46 21.93 -1.28
N GLU A 87 -11.08 22.01 -2.57
CA GLU A 87 -11.27 23.21 -3.41
C GLU A 87 -12.73 23.40 -3.84
N VAL A 88 -13.42 22.33 -4.22
CA VAL A 88 -14.78 22.37 -4.82
C VAL A 88 -15.89 22.07 -3.81
N LYS A 89 -15.55 21.64 -2.56
CA LYS A 89 -16.49 21.25 -1.49
C LYS A 89 -17.47 20.13 -1.87
N THR A 90 -17.12 19.27 -2.82
CA THR A 90 -17.92 18.13 -3.25
C THR A 90 -17.18 16.83 -3.02
N GLN A 91 -17.82 15.88 -2.32
CA GLN A 91 -17.32 14.50 -2.25
C GLN A 91 -17.67 13.81 -3.57
N SER A 92 -16.70 13.69 -4.47
CA SER A 92 -16.89 12.99 -5.73
C SER A 92 -16.25 11.59 -5.70
N LEU A 93 -16.81 10.66 -6.47
CA LEU A 93 -16.30 9.31 -6.60
C LEU A 93 -14.91 9.32 -7.28
N VAL A 94 -13.92 8.72 -6.63
CA VAL A 94 -12.62 8.47 -7.28
C VAL A 94 -12.80 7.34 -8.29
N ALA A 95 -12.93 7.70 -9.55
CA ALA A 95 -13.22 6.78 -10.65
C ALA A 95 -12.19 6.91 -11.78
N ASP A 96 -10.98 7.38 -11.48
CA ASP A 96 -9.86 7.51 -12.41
C ASP A 96 -8.67 6.60 -12.04
N GLY A 97 -7.68 6.52 -12.91
CA GLY A 97 -6.52 5.68 -12.72
C GLY A 97 -6.87 4.21 -12.53
N PRO A 98 -6.35 3.53 -11.50
CA PRO A 98 -6.61 2.10 -11.25
C PRO A 98 -8.06 1.81 -10.86
N TYR A 99 -8.80 2.80 -10.34
CA TYR A 99 -10.22 2.67 -9.99
C TYR A 99 -11.12 2.44 -11.22
N ARG A 100 -10.62 2.64 -12.43
CA ARG A 100 -11.31 2.27 -13.68
C ARG A 100 -11.23 0.78 -13.99
N PHE A 101 -10.30 0.05 -13.37
CA PHE A 101 -10.04 -1.38 -13.58
C PHE A 101 -10.53 -2.26 -12.44
N VAL A 102 -10.44 -1.76 -11.21
CA VAL A 102 -10.83 -2.45 -9.97
C VAL A 102 -11.29 -1.42 -8.94
N ARG A 103 -12.38 -1.73 -8.21
CA ARG A 103 -12.94 -0.77 -7.24
C ARG A 103 -12.04 -0.55 -6.01
N ASN A 104 -11.32 -1.59 -5.61
CA ASN A 104 -10.56 -1.61 -4.35
C ASN A 104 -9.07 -1.91 -4.58
N PRO A 105 -8.33 -1.06 -5.35
CA PRO A 105 -6.93 -1.34 -5.71
C PRO A 105 -5.99 -1.36 -4.50
N LEU A 106 -6.26 -0.57 -3.45
CA LEU A 106 -5.47 -0.54 -2.23
C LEU A 106 -5.58 -1.86 -1.45
N TYR A 107 -6.77 -2.45 -1.38
CA TYR A 107 -6.99 -3.75 -0.72
C TYR A 107 -6.44 -4.90 -1.56
N LEU A 108 -6.52 -4.83 -2.89
CA LEU A 108 -5.84 -5.77 -3.76
C LEU A 108 -4.33 -5.80 -3.48
N ALA A 109 -3.71 -4.63 -3.40
CA ALA A 109 -2.28 -4.54 -3.09
C ALA A 109 -1.93 -5.10 -1.70
N ASN A 110 -2.80 -4.93 -0.68
CA ASN A 110 -2.59 -5.55 0.64
C ASN A 110 -2.61 -7.09 0.55
N VAL A 111 -3.51 -7.67 -0.25
CA VAL A 111 -3.56 -9.13 -0.46
C VAL A 111 -2.30 -9.61 -1.18
N LEU A 112 -1.86 -8.91 -2.24
CA LEU A 112 -0.63 -9.24 -2.96
C LEU A 112 0.60 -9.14 -2.05
N MET A 113 0.66 -8.13 -1.17
CA MET A 113 1.71 -8.01 -0.15
C MET A 113 1.70 -9.20 0.82
N ALA A 114 0.52 -9.63 1.27
CA ALA A 114 0.42 -10.78 2.17
C ALA A 114 0.92 -12.07 1.51
N ILE A 115 0.61 -12.29 0.23
CA ILE A 115 1.15 -13.42 -0.55
C ILE A 115 2.67 -13.31 -0.67
N SER A 116 3.19 -12.13 -1.00
CA SER A 116 4.62 -11.90 -1.22
C SER A 116 5.45 -12.09 0.06
N LEU A 117 5.07 -11.43 1.14
CA LEU A 117 5.78 -11.55 2.42
C LEU A 117 5.50 -12.89 3.11
N GLY A 118 4.31 -13.46 2.87
CA GLY A 118 3.96 -14.80 3.32
C GLY A 118 4.91 -15.87 2.79
N ALA A 119 5.51 -15.68 1.62
CA ALA A 119 6.54 -16.58 1.08
C ALA A 119 7.73 -16.78 2.03
N MET A 120 8.00 -15.80 2.90
CA MET A 120 9.04 -15.89 3.93
C MET A 120 8.58 -16.62 5.21
N MET A 121 7.30 -16.96 5.35
CA MET A 121 6.71 -17.59 6.53
C MET A 121 6.76 -19.12 6.45
N SER A 122 6.39 -19.77 7.56
CA SER A 122 6.12 -21.21 7.55
C SER A 122 4.91 -21.52 6.67
N ARG A 123 4.69 -22.80 6.31
CA ARG A 123 3.52 -23.22 5.52
C ARG A 123 2.21 -22.80 6.18
N THR A 124 2.09 -23.07 7.48
CA THR A 124 0.92 -22.65 8.26
C THR A 124 0.81 -21.12 8.31
N GLY A 125 1.92 -20.42 8.55
CA GLY A 125 1.97 -18.96 8.56
C GLY A 125 1.52 -18.33 7.24
N PHE A 126 1.97 -18.89 6.10
CA PHE A 126 1.54 -18.46 4.78
C PHE A 126 0.03 -18.57 4.59
N VAL A 127 -0.54 -19.73 4.89
CA VAL A 127 -1.99 -19.95 4.74
C VAL A 127 -2.78 -19.00 5.63
N VAL A 128 -2.37 -18.87 6.90
CA VAL A 128 -3.08 -18.02 7.86
C VAL A 128 -2.97 -16.53 7.50
N VAL A 129 -1.80 -16.04 7.09
CA VAL A 129 -1.64 -14.62 6.72
C VAL A 129 -2.48 -14.26 5.51
N VAL A 130 -2.49 -15.10 4.47
CA VAL A 130 -3.28 -14.85 3.26
C VAL A 130 -4.77 -14.92 3.56
N ALA A 131 -5.22 -15.94 4.31
CA ALA A 131 -6.63 -16.09 4.68
C ALA A 131 -7.12 -14.92 5.57
N ALA A 132 -6.35 -14.57 6.61
CA ALA A 132 -6.68 -13.47 7.51
C ALA A 132 -6.72 -12.12 6.75
N MET A 133 -5.75 -11.89 5.86
CA MET A 133 -5.70 -10.68 5.03
C MET A 133 -6.90 -10.59 4.09
N LEU A 134 -7.25 -11.68 3.40
CA LEU A 134 -8.43 -11.74 2.52
C LEU A 134 -9.72 -11.45 3.29
N VAL A 135 -9.92 -12.12 4.44
CA VAL A 135 -11.11 -11.92 5.28
C VAL A 135 -11.18 -10.48 5.77
N PHE A 136 -10.09 -9.93 6.28
CA PHE A 136 -10.07 -8.58 6.83
C PHE A 136 -10.26 -7.53 5.73
N CYS A 137 -9.55 -7.61 4.61
CA CYS A 137 -9.76 -6.72 3.46
C CYS A 137 -11.21 -6.79 2.96
N TYR A 138 -11.80 -7.98 2.85
CA TYR A 138 -13.18 -8.12 2.39
C TYR A 138 -14.19 -7.47 3.35
N ARG A 139 -13.97 -7.56 4.67
CA ARG A 139 -14.80 -6.88 5.68
C ARG A 139 -14.71 -5.35 5.59
N LEU A 140 -13.49 -4.82 5.35
CA LEU A 140 -13.27 -3.39 5.14
C LEU A 140 -13.94 -2.91 3.84
N ILE A 141 -13.80 -3.65 2.75
CA ILE A 141 -14.43 -3.36 1.46
C ILE A 141 -15.95 -3.27 1.60
N ILE A 142 -16.59 -4.26 2.25
CA ILE A 142 -18.06 -4.25 2.44
C ILE A 142 -18.51 -3.01 3.21
N ARG A 143 -17.72 -2.57 4.18
CA ARG A 143 -18.02 -1.37 4.96
C ARG A 143 -17.89 -0.11 4.11
N GLU A 144 -16.76 0.10 3.45
CA GLU A 144 -16.51 1.28 2.61
C GLU A 144 -17.51 1.37 1.45
N GLU A 145 -17.81 0.25 0.78
CA GLU A 145 -18.82 0.21 -0.29
C GLU A 145 -20.21 0.58 0.23
N ALA A 146 -20.55 0.19 1.47
CA ALA A 146 -21.84 0.57 2.05
C ALA A 146 -21.92 2.07 2.41
N GLU A 147 -20.79 2.66 2.87
CA GLU A 147 -20.71 4.10 3.16
C GLU A 147 -20.77 4.91 1.85
N LEU A 148 -20.07 4.46 0.80
CA LEU A 148 -20.11 5.07 -0.53
C LEU A 148 -21.52 4.96 -1.17
N GLN A 149 -22.18 3.81 -1.02
CA GLN A 149 -23.54 3.62 -1.52
C GLN A 149 -24.52 4.55 -0.81
N ALA A 150 -24.37 4.74 0.51
CA ALA A 150 -25.24 5.64 1.28
C ALA A 150 -25.01 7.12 0.92
N SER A 151 -23.78 7.52 0.57
CA SER A 151 -23.45 8.91 0.27
C SER A 151 -23.65 9.30 -1.19
N GLN A 152 -23.47 8.36 -2.15
CA GLN A 152 -23.46 8.65 -3.60
C GLN A 152 -24.60 7.96 -4.38
N GLY A 153 -25.36 7.09 -3.72
CA GLY A 153 -26.61 6.51 -4.27
C GLY A 153 -26.42 5.83 -5.63
N GLU A 154 -27.25 6.23 -6.61
CA GLU A 154 -27.26 5.64 -7.96
C GLU A 154 -25.95 5.78 -8.74
N GLN A 155 -25.17 6.83 -8.49
CA GLN A 155 -23.90 7.01 -9.17
C GLN A 155 -22.92 5.90 -8.79
N TYR A 156 -22.86 5.57 -7.50
CA TYR A 156 -22.03 4.48 -7.01
C TYR A 156 -22.54 3.11 -7.46
N GLU A 157 -23.86 2.92 -7.52
CA GLU A 157 -24.45 1.68 -8.02
C GLU A 157 -24.08 1.41 -9.48
N ARG A 158 -24.15 2.42 -10.34
CA ARG A 158 -23.70 2.32 -11.75
C ARG A 158 -22.22 1.97 -11.84
N TYR A 159 -21.38 2.58 -10.99
CA TYR A 159 -19.95 2.25 -10.91
C TYR A 159 -19.73 0.80 -10.47
N CYS A 160 -20.47 0.31 -9.47
CA CYS A 160 -20.40 -1.08 -9.01
C CYS A 160 -20.77 -2.11 -10.06
N LYS A 161 -21.74 -1.80 -10.94
CA LYS A 161 -22.15 -2.67 -12.05
C LYS A 161 -21.07 -2.73 -13.15
N ALA A 162 -20.31 -1.67 -13.35
CA ALA A 162 -19.30 -1.57 -14.39
C ALA A 162 -17.93 -2.14 -13.98
N VAL A 163 -17.45 -1.78 -12.77
CA VAL A 163 -16.08 -2.08 -12.33
C VAL A 163 -16.07 -3.21 -11.30
N PRO A 164 -15.22 -4.23 -11.46
CA PRO A 164 -15.16 -5.37 -10.54
C PRO A 164 -14.60 -4.97 -9.16
N ARG A 165 -15.00 -5.75 -8.11
CA ARG A 165 -14.69 -5.42 -6.70
C ARG A 165 -13.20 -5.54 -6.36
N LEU A 166 -12.56 -6.66 -6.66
CA LEU A 166 -11.19 -6.98 -6.23
C LEU A 166 -10.31 -7.53 -7.36
N MET A 167 -10.86 -8.32 -8.28
CA MET A 167 -10.10 -8.82 -9.43
C MET A 167 -10.12 -7.77 -10.53
N PRO A 168 -8.94 -7.25 -10.96
CA PRO A 168 -8.89 -6.20 -11.97
C PRO A 168 -9.35 -6.70 -13.34
N SER A 169 -10.05 -5.86 -14.07
CA SER A 169 -10.37 -6.09 -15.47
C SER A 169 -9.14 -5.85 -16.35
N LEU A 170 -9.06 -6.53 -17.50
CA LEU A 170 -7.95 -6.36 -18.47
C LEU A 170 -7.96 -4.98 -19.16
N GLY A 171 -9.07 -4.25 -19.12
CA GLY A 171 -9.22 -2.91 -19.69
C GLY A 171 -10.06 -2.01 -18.79
N PRO A 172 -9.99 -0.68 -18.99
CA PRO A 172 -10.78 0.27 -18.21
C PRO A 172 -12.28 0.05 -18.48
N ARG A 173 -13.09 0.03 -17.43
CA ARG A 173 -14.53 -0.24 -17.50
C ARG A 173 -15.39 1.02 -17.60
N ILE A 174 -14.80 2.17 -17.27
CA ILE A 174 -15.45 3.48 -17.32
C ILE A 174 -14.53 4.49 -17.99
N ALA A 175 -15.10 5.56 -18.55
CA ALA A 175 -14.35 6.67 -19.10
C ALA A 175 -13.53 7.39 -18.01
N SER A 176 -12.43 8.02 -18.41
CA SER A 176 -11.65 8.88 -17.51
C SER A 176 -12.41 10.18 -17.28
N ALA A 177 -12.40 10.66 -16.04
CA ALA A 177 -12.86 12.01 -15.68
C ALA A 177 -11.77 13.08 -15.94
N GLY A 178 -10.62 12.69 -16.50
CA GLY A 178 -9.53 13.61 -16.86
C GLY A 178 -8.69 14.08 -15.68
N ARG A 179 -8.76 13.42 -14.53
CA ARG A 179 -7.97 13.80 -13.34
C ARG A 179 -6.50 13.43 -13.50
N HIS A 180 -5.64 14.32 -13.01
CA HIS A 180 -4.19 14.10 -13.04
C HIS A 180 -3.70 13.46 -11.75
N ALA A 181 -2.89 12.41 -11.87
CA ALA A 181 -2.28 11.73 -10.74
C ALA A 181 -1.22 12.61 -10.05
N ARG A 182 -1.25 12.66 -8.73
CA ARG A 182 -0.21 13.31 -7.91
C ARG A 182 0.85 12.29 -7.49
N TRP A 183 1.70 11.92 -8.43
CA TRP A 183 2.69 10.83 -8.26
C TRP A 183 3.60 11.03 -7.06
N ALA A 184 4.16 12.24 -6.85
CA ALA A 184 5.03 12.52 -5.72
C ALA A 184 4.32 12.28 -4.38
N ALA A 185 3.05 12.66 -4.26
CA ALA A 185 2.25 12.41 -3.07
C ALA A 185 1.93 10.91 -2.90
N GLY A 186 1.64 10.21 -3.99
CA GLY A 186 1.42 8.77 -3.99
C GLY A 186 2.66 7.98 -3.54
N PHE A 187 3.84 8.30 -4.09
CA PHE A 187 5.10 7.69 -3.67
C PHE A 187 5.42 7.97 -2.20
N LYS A 188 5.20 9.20 -1.73
CA LYS A 188 5.40 9.55 -0.32
C LYS A 188 4.47 8.78 0.60
N ALA A 189 3.19 8.67 0.26
CA ALA A 189 2.20 7.95 1.05
C ALA A 189 2.49 6.45 1.16
N GLU A 190 3.03 5.84 0.10
CA GLU A 190 3.26 4.40 0.00
C GLU A 190 4.76 4.01 0.10
N SER A 191 5.60 4.92 0.55
CA SER A 191 7.06 4.71 0.66
C SER A 191 7.46 3.48 1.48
N TRP A 192 6.68 3.12 2.49
CA TRP A 192 6.89 1.92 3.29
C TRP A 192 6.71 0.61 2.49
N TYR A 193 5.83 0.56 1.48
CA TYR A 193 5.73 -0.58 0.56
C TYR A 193 7.01 -0.78 -0.24
N TRP A 194 7.62 0.31 -0.68
CA TRP A 194 8.89 0.28 -1.40
C TRP A 194 10.04 -0.18 -0.53
N GLY A 195 10.01 0.14 0.78
CA GLY A 195 10.96 -0.38 1.76
C GLY A 195 10.88 -1.90 1.89
N PHE A 196 9.68 -2.46 2.00
CA PHE A 196 9.47 -3.91 2.00
C PHE A 196 9.89 -4.56 0.67
N ALA A 197 9.56 -3.94 -0.46
CA ALA A 197 9.96 -4.45 -1.78
C ALA A 197 11.48 -4.52 -1.92
N ALA A 198 12.20 -3.45 -1.53
CA ALA A 198 13.67 -3.43 -1.56
C ALA A 198 14.27 -4.49 -0.63
N ALA A 199 13.73 -4.65 0.58
CA ALA A 199 14.17 -5.66 1.53
C ALA A 199 13.98 -7.09 0.98
N LEU A 200 12.83 -7.36 0.35
CA LEU A 200 12.54 -8.68 -0.22
C LEU A 200 13.39 -8.98 -1.47
N VAL A 201 13.69 -7.97 -2.30
CA VAL A 201 14.62 -8.12 -3.44
C VAL A 201 16.01 -8.53 -2.94
N VAL A 202 16.54 -7.83 -1.92
CA VAL A 202 17.86 -8.18 -1.36
C VAL A 202 17.84 -9.56 -0.71
N PHE A 203 16.74 -9.91 -0.03
CA PHE A 203 16.58 -11.25 0.52
C PHE A 203 16.56 -12.32 -0.58
N ALA A 204 15.84 -12.12 -1.67
CA ALA A 204 15.79 -13.05 -2.80
C ALA A 204 17.19 -13.33 -3.41
N ILE A 205 18.05 -12.31 -3.46
CA ILE A 205 19.42 -12.44 -3.98
C ILE A 205 20.34 -13.15 -2.98
N THR A 206 20.23 -12.82 -1.68
CA THR A 206 21.22 -13.20 -0.68
C THR A 206 20.81 -14.34 0.24
N LEU A 207 19.51 -14.62 0.34
CA LEU A 207 18.86 -15.50 1.33
C LEU A 207 19.24 -15.18 2.79
N LYS A 208 19.71 -13.95 3.05
CA LYS A 208 20.13 -13.50 4.39
C LYS A 208 19.04 -12.66 5.05
N LEU A 209 18.39 -13.24 6.04
CA LEU A 209 17.32 -12.59 6.81
C LEU A 209 17.82 -11.32 7.53
N THR A 210 19.08 -11.31 7.96
CA THR A 210 19.70 -10.12 8.59
C THR A 210 19.72 -8.91 7.65
N LEU A 211 19.99 -9.11 6.35
CA LEU A 211 19.98 -8.03 5.35
C LEU A 211 18.55 -7.55 5.07
N PHE A 212 17.57 -8.45 5.06
CA PHE A 212 16.16 -8.06 4.95
C PHE A 212 15.76 -7.09 6.06
N PHE A 213 16.04 -7.44 7.32
CA PHE A 213 15.70 -6.58 8.47
C PHE A 213 16.54 -5.30 8.51
N ALA A 214 17.81 -5.34 8.09
CA ALA A 214 18.66 -4.15 8.03
C ALA A 214 18.11 -3.13 7.02
N ILE A 215 17.69 -3.56 5.83
CA ILE A 215 17.11 -2.68 4.81
C ILE A 215 15.75 -2.16 5.25
N LEU A 216 14.92 -3.00 5.87
CA LEU A 216 13.64 -2.58 6.41
C LEU A 216 13.81 -1.51 7.50
N ALA A 217 14.73 -1.72 8.44
CA ALA A 217 15.05 -0.76 9.48
C ALA A 217 15.59 0.57 8.91
N ALA A 218 16.50 0.49 7.92
CA ALA A 218 17.01 1.68 7.23
C ALA A 218 15.88 2.44 6.51
N SER A 219 14.97 1.74 5.84
CA SER A 219 13.81 2.34 5.17
C SER A 219 12.90 3.08 6.16
N ILE A 220 12.62 2.48 7.31
CA ILE A 220 11.83 3.09 8.38
C ILE A 220 12.55 4.32 8.95
N ALA A 221 13.85 4.23 9.22
CA ALA A 221 14.65 5.35 9.74
C ALA A 221 14.67 6.54 8.78
N LEU A 222 14.79 6.30 7.46
CA LEU A 222 14.73 7.34 6.43
C LEU A 222 13.35 8.02 6.39
N LEU A 223 12.26 7.26 6.54
CA LEU A 223 10.90 7.81 6.58
C LEU A 223 10.68 8.69 7.81
N TRP A 224 11.11 8.23 8.98
CA TRP A 224 11.04 9.00 10.23
C TRP A 224 11.93 10.26 10.18
N GLY A 225 13.16 10.13 9.70
CA GLY A 225 14.07 11.27 9.53
C GLY A 225 13.51 12.35 8.60
N SER A 226 12.87 11.94 7.49
CA SER A 226 12.25 12.89 6.56
C SER A 226 11.04 13.61 7.16
N SER A 227 10.22 12.96 8.00
CA SER A 227 9.07 13.58 8.67
C SER A 227 9.51 14.64 9.68
N LEU A 228 10.55 14.37 10.49
CA LEU A 228 11.10 15.30 11.47
C LEU A 228 11.72 16.57 10.81
N VAL A 229 12.39 16.41 9.66
CA VAL A 229 12.95 17.54 8.91
C VAL A 229 11.82 18.42 8.34
N PHE A 230 10.73 17.84 7.88
CA PHE A 230 9.57 18.57 7.36
C PHE A 230 8.84 19.36 8.46
N GLU A 231 8.61 18.76 9.63
CA GLU A 231 8.01 19.46 10.78
C GLU A 231 8.84 20.63 11.23
N LYS A 232 10.18 20.46 11.32
CA LYS A 232 11.10 21.53 11.72
C LYS A 232 11.11 22.69 10.71
N LYS A 233 10.97 22.42 9.41
CA LYS A 233 10.90 23.44 8.36
C LYS A 233 9.56 24.18 8.37
N SER A 234 8.47 23.48 8.64
CA SER A 234 7.14 24.08 8.77
C SER A 234 7.03 25.00 10.00
N SER A 235 7.54 24.56 11.15
CA SER A 235 7.57 25.39 12.37
C SER A 235 8.51 26.60 12.26
N SER A 236 9.61 26.50 11.52
CA SER A 236 10.52 27.60 11.25
C SER A 236 9.89 28.65 10.32
N GLN A 237 9.09 28.23 9.35
CA GLN A 237 8.35 29.15 8.47
C GLN A 237 7.16 29.82 9.17
N ALA A 238 6.51 29.13 10.10
CA ALA A 238 5.41 29.70 10.91
C ALA A 238 5.92 30.76 11.90
N ASN A 239 7.17 30.63 12.41
CA ASN A 239 7.81 31.61 13.30
C ASN A 239 8.48 32.80 12.57
N ALA A 240 8.72 32.69 11.27
CA ALA A 240 9.10 33.79 10.41
C ALA A 240 7.83 34.51 9.94
N GLY A 241 7.27 35.38 10.79
CA GLY A 241 6.07 36.17 10.51
C GLY A 241 6.17 36.94 9.18
N PRO A 242 5.02 37.43 8.64
CA PRO A 242 5.01 38.17 7.39
C PRO A 242 5.96 39.39 7.51
N SER A 243 6.92 39.47 6.60
CA SER A 243 7.77 40.68 6.46
C SER A 243 6.83 41.86 6.22
N GLU A 244 6.84 42.83 7.16
CA GLU A 244 6.12 44.07 7.00
C GLU A 244 6.46 44.73 5.65
N PRO A 245 5.45 45.23 4.90
CA PRO A 245 5.72 46.01 3.71
C PRO A 245 6.36 47.32 4.15
N SER A 246 7.59 47.58 3.70
CA SER A 246 8.29 48.82 3.92
C SER A 246 7.42 49.99 3.42
N SER A 247 6.86 50.74 4.35
CA SER A 247 6.18 52.01 4.08
C SER A 247 7.23 53.06 3.67
N SER A 248 7.49 53.15 2.37
CA SER A 248 8.19 54.32 1.80
C SER A 248 7.16 55.43 1.60
N SER A 249 6.98 56.25 2.62
CA SER A 249 6.33 57.55 2.52
C SER A 249 7.24 58.55 1.80
N ALA A 250 6.99 58.77 0.52
CA ALA A 250 7.50 59.95 -0.15
C ALA A 250 6.51 61.12 0.03
N VAL A 251 6.81 61.96 1.00
CA VAL A 251 6.21 63.28 1.13
C VAL A 251 6.80 64.16 0.05
N THR A 252 5.99 64.73 -0.81
CA THR A 252 6.30 65.95 -1.56
C THR A 252 5.16 66.92 -1.44
N LYS A 253 5.45 68.05 -0.78
CA LYS A 253 4.78 69.36 -0.86
C LYS A 253 5.60 70.25 -1.83
N PRO A 254 5.12 71.37 -2.27
CA PRO A 254 3.82 72.06 -2.15
C PRO A 254 3.02 72.09 -3.44
#